data_7a1a0847f7aa3bd2675296afea3b5264
#
_entry.id   7a1a0847f7aa3bd2675296afea3b5264
#
_cell.length_a   1.000
_cell.length_b   1.000
_cell.length_c   1.000
_cell.angle_alpha   90.00
_cell.angle_beta   90.00
_cell.angle_gamma   90.00
#
_symmetry.space_group_name_H-M   'P 1'
#
loop_
_entity.id
_entity.type
_entity.pdbx_description
1 polymer ?
#
loop_
_entity_poly.entity_id
_entity_poly.type
_entity_poly.pdbx_seq_one_letter_code
_entity_poly.pdbx_strand_id
1 'polypeptide(L)'
;MKVTKYLSTLLISTCLIIGLILHPQTASAQDGASFETNEGWGLNVTGAIPVFLNLSTHDEFSADGEDQFATRVMSGFNPGNVTFTVSAPTQNGIDVSAVFQINHHLHGPSIQNAGLFEGRVADIIISGDFGTINAGKGFGIFNSISIGDNGSGMGVGRFGGPDAADATLGRIGSGYTYANFNPRVTYTTPDLGGFTAKVGLINPEKPGGPSSNLETAGPRFEGQIDYVFDLGEGSLQAWAGGLYQNVSVANPDFDFNFSGWDTGLKLSLTGLTLTGSYSETKSIGADGLIGINISGGSALDQADIDGTQWYTEATYDFGGFLLGASYGEGSQDANSTAVGSAGDVTNELLMGFARISVTNNLTFMLEAQSYSSEAQAGYSAFILGTQITF
;
A
#
# COMPACT_ATOMS: atom_id res chain seq x y z
N MET A 1 -6.82 30.44 -7.71
CA MET A 1 -5.37 30.45 -7.98
C MET A 1 -4.49 31.32 -7.05
N LYS A 2 -4.96 32.34 -6.36
CA LYS A 2 -4.12 33.14 -5.44
C LYS A 2 -4.12 32.66 -3.98
N VAL A 3 -5.19 32.03 -3.49
CA VAL A 3 -5.31 31.57 -2.09
C VAL A 3 -4.48 30.31 -1.84
N THR A 4 -4.41 29.39 -2.80
CA THR A 4 -3.68 28.12 -2.69
C THR A 4 -2.17 28.33 -2.56
N LYS A 5 -1.61 29.33 -3.25
CA LYS A 5 -0.17 29.68 -3.16
C LYS A 5 0.25 30.20 -1.78
N TYR A 6 -0.64 30.88 -1.07
CA TYR A 6 -0.34 31.41 0.27
C TYR A 6 -0.53 30.37 1.36
N LEU A 7 -1.45 29.40 1.17
CA LEU A 7 -1.63 28.30 2.11
C LEU A 7 -0.40 27.37 2.12
N SER A 8 0.14 26.99 0.97
CA SER A 8 1.32 26.12 0.89
C SER A 8 2.57 26.79 1.49
N THR A 9 2.75 28.09 1.31
CA THR A 9 3.91 28.83 1.86
C THR A 9 3.79 29.05 3.37
N LEU A 10 2.57 29.30 3.88
CA LEU A 10 2.32 29.46 5.32
C LEU A 10 2.50 28.14 6.08
N LEU A 11 2.10 27.00 5.46
CA LEU A 11 2.16 25.66 6.05
C LEU A 11 3.57 25.11 6.16
N ILE A 12 4.43 25.34 5.17
CA ILE A 12 5.87 24.99 5.24
C ILE A 12 6.55 25.75 6.39
N SER A 13 6.20 27.02 6.61
CA SER A 13 6.74 27.82 7.71
C SER A 13 6.25 27.37 9.09
N THR A 14 5.01 26.86 9.20
CA THR A 14 4.43 26.41 10.47
C THR A 14 4.96 25.02 10.87
N CYS A 15 5.19 24.13 9.92
CA CYS A 15 5.83 22.82 10.19
C CYS A 15 7.28 22.97 10.68
N LEU A 16 8.02 23.95 10.19
CA LEU A 16 9.38 24.22 10.66
C LEU A 16 9.44 24.75 12.13
N ILE A 17 8.41 25.45 12.58
CA ILE A 17 8.37 26.04 13.93
C ILE A 17 7.97 25.00 14.99
N ILE A 18 7.11 24.03 14.66
CA ILE A 18 6.67 23.00 15.61
C ILE A 18 7.79 21.97 15.85
N GLY A 19 8.61 21.66 14.84
CA GLY A 19 9.75 20.73 14.97
C GLY A 19 10.87 21.21 15.88
N LEU A 20 10.93 22.51 16.20
CA LEU A 20 11.97 23.10 17.06
C LEU A 20 11.68 23.01 18.58
N ILE A 21 10.46 22.63 18.97
CA ILE A 21 10.03 22.65 20.39
C ILE A 21 9.98 21.25 21.02
N LEU A 22 9.95 20.18 20.23
CA LEU A 22 9.85 18.82 20.71
C LEU A 22 11.23 18.15 20.71
N HIS A 23 11.72 17.74 21.86
CA HIS A 23 12.92 16.91 21.96
C HIS A 23 12.59 15.52 21.39
N PRO A 24 13.24 15.08 20.33
CA PRO A 24 12.92 13.79 19.70
C PRO A 24 13.28 12.65 20.64
N GLN A 25 12.34 11.76 20.87
CA GLN A 25 12.61 10.43 21.40
C GLN A 25 12.56 9.44 20.25
N THR A 26 13.53 8.54 20.16
CA THR A 26 13.51 7.44 19.18
C THR A 26 12.33 6.54 19.50
N ALA A 27 11.32 6.52 18.63
CA ALA A 27 10.21 5.59 18.75
C ALA A 27 10.70 4.20 18.36
N SER A 28 10.84 3.31 19.33
CA SER A 28 10.86 1.88 19.07
C SER A 28 9.42 1.36 19.04
N ALA A 29 9.07 0.53 18.05
CA ALA A 29 7.79 -0.15 18.06
C ALA A 29 7.66 -0.93 19.38
N GLN A 30 6.55 -0.74 20.10
CA GLN A 30 6.30 -1.52 21.29
C GLN A 30 5.87 -2.93 20.87
N ASP A 31 6.44 -3.95 21.51
CA ASP A 31 6.23 -5.37 21.17
C ASP A 31 4.80 -5.88 21.44
N GLY A 32 3.88 -4.98 21.76
CA GLY A 32 2.49 -5.32 22.12
C GLY A 32 2.38 -6.01 23.47
N ALA A 33 1.23 -6.63 23.74
CA ALA A 33 1.02 -7.44 24.94
C ALA A 33 1.35 -8.91 24.66
N SER A 34 2.35 -9.46 25.32
CA SER A 34 2.78 -10.84 25.17
C SER A 34 2.41 -11.66 26.40
N PHE A 35 1.90 -12.87 26.14
CA PHE A 35 1.55 -13.87 27.15
C PHE A 35 2.20 -15.19 26.77
N GLU A 36 2.79 -15.89 27.74
CA GLU A 36 3.39 -17.19 27.52
C GLU A 36 2.86 -18.19 28.56
N THR A 37 2.56 -19.40 28.14
CA THR A 37 2.15 -20.50 29.02
C THR A 37 3.38 -21.28 29.51
N ASN A 38 3.24 -22.05 30.62
CA ASN A 38 4.29 -22.93 31.10
C ASN A 38 4.68 -24.03 30.09
N GLU A 39 3.86 -24.28 29.10
CA GLU A 39 4.08 -25.27 28.04
C GLU A 39 4.75 -24.66 26.80
N GLY A 40 5.10 -23.36 26.85
CA GLY A 40 5.78 -22.62 25.78
C GLY A 40 4.88 -22.13 24.65
N TRP A 41 3.54 -22.11 24.83
CA TRP A 41 2.65 -21.42 23.91
C TRP A 41 2.69 -19.92 24.13
N GLY A 42 2.87 -19.16 23.06
CA GLY A 42 2.87 -17.70 23.07
C GLY A 42 1.59 -17.13 22.50
N LEU A 43 1.11 -16.01 23.06
CA LEU A 43 0.11 -15.13 22.47
C LEU A 43 0.68 -13.71 22.47
N ASN A 44 0.80 -13.11 21.30
CA ASN A 44 1.14 -11.70 21.15
C ASN A 44 -0.07 -10.94 20.55
N VAL A 45 -0.36 -9.78 21.14
CA VAL A 45 -1.44 -8.89 20.68
C VAL A 45 -0.83 -7.53 20.37
N THR A 46 -0.90 -7.14 19.09
CA THR A 46 -0.42 -5.85 18.60
C THR A 46 -1.54 -5.11 17.89
N GLY A 47 -1.40 -3.82 17.69
CA GLY A 47 -2.38 -3.07 16.93
C GLY A 47 -1.99 -1.63 16.68
N ALA A 48 -2.80 -0.98 15.84
CA ALA A 48 -2.70 0.43 15.54
C ALA A 48 -4.08 1.04 15.35
N ILE A 49 -4.24 2.29 15.78
CA ILE A 49 -5.44 3.09 15.51
C ILE A 49 -4.97 4.43 14.93
N PRO A 50 -4.99 4.58 13.60
CA PRO A 50 -4.76 5.84 12.92
C PRO A 50 -6.05 6.66 12.82
N VAL A 51 -5.95 7.97 12.93
CA VAL A 51 -7.05 8.92 12.72
C VAL A 51 -6.50 10.13 11.98
N PHE A 52 -7.10 10.47 10.86
CA PHE A 52 -6.70 11.60 10.03
C PHE A 52 -7.86 12.58 9.84
N LEU A 53 -7.59 13.87 10.03
CA LEU A 53 -8.43 14.96 9.59
C LEU A 53 -7.91 15.44 8.22
N ASN A 54 -8.66 15.16 7.17
CA ASN A 54 -8.40 15.59 5.81
C ASN A 54 -9.17 16.87 5.49
N LEU A 55 -8.45 17.88 5.02
CA LEU A 55 -8.97 19.14 4.50
C LEU A 55 -8.56 19.23 3.03
N SER A 56 -9.51 19.09 2.10
CA SER A 56 -9.22 19.02 0.67
C SER A 56 -10.07 19.97 -0.16
N THR A 57 -9.53 20.39 -1.30
CA THR A 57 -10.25 21.11 -2.34
C THR A 57 -10.16 20.27 -3.61
N HIS A 58 -11.29 19.90 -4.16
CA HIS A 58 -11.42 19.08 -5.37
C HIS A 58 -11.77 19.97 -6.54
N ASP A 59 -11.04 19.79 -7.64
CA ASP A 59 -11.15 20.61 -8.84
C ASP A 59 -12.47 20.29 -9.57
N GLU A 60 -13.24 21.34 -9.91
CA GLU A 60 -14.46 21.26 -10.74
C GLU A 60 -15.44 20.12 -10.33
N PHE A 61 -15.52 19.80 -9.05
CA PHE A 61 -16.30 18.65 -8.56
C PHE A 61 -17.77 18.97 -8.27
N SER A 62 -18.11 20.23 -8.11
CA SER A 62 -19.50 20.65 -7.87
C SER A 62 -20.37 20.51 -9.12
N ALA A 63 -21.69 20.46 -8.95
CA ALA A 63 -22.64 20.31 -10.05
C ALA A 63 -22.65 21.47 -11.05
N ASP A 64 -22.10 22.62 -10.68
CA ASP A 64 -21.93 23.83 -11.51
C ASP A 64 -20.50 23.96 -12.07
N GLY A 65 -19.61 22.97 -11.83
CA GLY A 65 -18.24 22.95 -12.33
C GLY A 65 -17.25 23.79 -11.50
N GLU A 66 -17.62 24.19 -10.29
CA GLU A 66 -16.75 24.91 -9.38
C GLU A 66 -15.97 23.94 -8.47
N ASP A 67 -14.87 24.42 -7.90
CA ASP A 67 -14.09 23.67 -6.91
C ASP A 67 -14.90 23.39 -5.64
N GLN A 68 -14.77 22.17 -5.13
CA GLN A 68 -15.47 21.77 -3.90
C GLN A 68 -14.49 21.56 -2.74
N PHE A 69 -14.69 22.32 -1.65
CA PHE A 69 -13.99 22.06 -0.39
C PHE A 69 -14.67 20.94 0.39
N ALA A 70 -13.87 20.01 0.94
CA ALA A 70 -14.32 18.91 1.76
C ALA A 70 -13.50 18.77 3.04
N THR A 71 -14.16 18.27 4.08
CA THR A 71 -13.54 17.91 5.36
C THR A 71 -13.95 16.48 5.74
N ARG A 72 -12.97 15.63 6.06
CA ARG A 72 -13.22 14.24 6.45
C ARG A 72 -12.35 13.82 7.62
N VAL A 73 -12.92 12.98 8.49
CA VAL A 73 -12.15 12.17 9.44
C VAL A 73 -12.12 10.75 8.89
N MET A 74 -10.92 10.17 8.74
CA MET A 74 -10.71 8.89 8.07
C MET A 74 -9.57 8.09 8.70
N SER A 75 -9.53 6.78 8.41
CA SER A 75 -8.46 5.89 8.86
C SER A 75 -7.17 6.00 8.04
N GLY A 76 -7.24 6.52 6.81
CA GLY A 76 -6.10 6.58 5.90
C GLY A 76 -5.83 5.26 5.17
N PHE A 77 -4.58 5.07 4.69
CA PHE A 77 -4.22 3.92 3.86
C PHE A 77 -4.28 2.59 4.62
N ASN A 78 -3.71 2.56 5.81
CA ASN A 78 -3.79 1.41 6.70
C ASN A 78 -4.83 1.66 7.78
N PRO A 79 -6.05 1.08 7.67
CA PRO A 79 -7.06 1.24 8.70
C PRO A 79 -6.62 0.66 10.03
N GLY A 80 -7.25 1.07 11.10
CA GLY A 80 -7.01 0.54 12.42
C GLY A 80 -7.05 -0.98 12.44
N ASN A 81 -6.19 -1.60 13.25
CA ASN A 81 -6.12 -3.05 13.30
C ASN A 81 -5.80 -3.57 14.70
N VAL A 82 -6.20 -4.81 14.95
CA VAL A 82 -5.71 -5.64 16.05
C VAL A 82 -5.25 -6.96 15.45
N THR A 83 -4.03 -7.34 15.78
CA THR A 83 -3.39 -8.57 15.31
C THR A 83 -3.11 -9.49 16.49
N PHE A 84 -3.54 -10.73 16.38
CA PHE A 84 -3.28 -11.81 17.31
C PHE A 84 -2.30 -12.78 16.66
N THR A 85 -1.18 -13.04 17.31
CA THR A 85 -0.22 -14.06 16.91
C THR A 85 -0.14 -15.13 17.98
N VAL A 86 -0.51 -16.37 17.64
CA VAL A 86 -0.38 -17.53 18.49
C VAL A 86 0.81 -18.34 18.01
N SER A 87 1.79 -18.59 18.88
CA SER A 87 2.99 -19.36 18.60
C SER A 87 3.00 -20.66 19.37
N ALA A 88 3.24 -21.78 18.68
CA ALA A 88 3.47 -23.07 19.34
C ALA A 88 4.92 -23.20 19.83
N PRO A 89 5.20 -24.06 20.83
CA PRO A 89 6.57 -24.38 21.19
C PRO A 89 7.37 -24.91 20.02
N THR A 90 8.60 -24.45 19.83
CA THR A 90 9.51 -24.96 18.81
C THR A 90 9.74 -26.47 18.96
N GLN A 91 9.57 -27.24 17.90
CA GLN A 91 9.80 -28.66 17.87
C GLN A 91 10.63 -29.08 16.67
N ASN A 92 11.68 -29.83 16.89
CA ASN A 92 12.58 -30.33 15.84
C ASN A 92 13.18 -29.22 14.94
N GLY A 93 13.39 -28.02 15.49
CA GLY A 93 13.88 -26.87 14.73
C GLY A 93 12.82 -26.23 13.83
N ILE A 94 11.55 -26.52 14.07
CA ILE A 94 10.42 -25.94 13.33
C ILE A 94 9.62 -25.07 14.28
N ASP A 95 9.40 -23.82 13.88
CA ASP A 95 8.53 -22.85 14.51
C ASP A 95 7.21 -22.79 13.76
N VAL A 96 6.09 -22.82 14.50
CA VAL A 96 4.74 -22.71 13.92
C VAL A 96 3.99 -21.61 14.64
N SER A 97 3.41 -20.70 13.87
CA SER A 97 2.51 -19.68 14.40
C SER A 97 1.28 -19.51 13.52
N ALA A 98 0.22 -18.99 14.13
CA ALA A 98 -0.99 -18.56 13.44
C ALA A 98 -1.20 -17.06 13.70
N VAL A 99 -1.46 -16.30 12.64
CA VAL A 99 -1.72 -14.86 12.69
C VAL A 99 -3.14 -14.60 12.26
N PHE A 100 -3.86 -13.81 13.06
CA PHE A 100 -5.20 -13.35 12.75
C PHE A 100 -5.29 -11.84 12.97
N GLN A 101 -5.72 -11.09 11.94
CA GLN A 101 -5.85 -9.64 11.99
C GLN A 101 -7.26 -9.21 11.64
N ILE A 102 -7.81 -8.34 12.50
CA ILE A 102 -9.06 -7.64 12.28
C ILE A 102 -8.72 -6.19 11.99
N ASN A 103 -9.16 -5.67 10.86
CA ASN A 103 -9.04 -4.27 10.49
C ASN A 103 -10.37 -3.56 10.74
N HIS A 104 -10.29 -2.34 11.24
CA HIS A 104 -11.43 -1.52 11.63
C HIS A 104 -11.39 -0.19 10.88
N HIS A 105 -12.52 0.19 10.31
CA HIS A 105 -12.73 1.47 9.65
C HIS A 105 -13.48 2.44 10.57
N LEU A 106 -13.19 3.73 10.52
CA LEU A 106 -13.86 4.75 11.33
C LEU A 106 -15.29 5.01 10.81
N HIS A 107 -15.47 5.05 9.50
CA HIS A 107 -16.77 5.20 8.86
C HIS A 107 -16.75 4.56 7.46
N GLY A 108 -17.86 3.98 7.08
CA GLY A 108 -18.08 3.46 5.74
C GLY A 108 -17.16 2.28 5.37
N PRO A 109 -17.40 1.69 4.23
CA PRO A 109 -16.63 0.56 3.73
C PRO A 109 -15.28 1.02 3.11
N SER A 110 -14.33 0.07 3.02
CA SER A 110 -13.23 0.19 2.08
C SER A 110 -13.74 -0.04 0.65
N ILE A 111 -12.90 0.29 -0.35
CA ILE A 111 -13.23 0.02 -1.77
C ILE A 111 -13.56 -1.46 -2.00
N GLN A 112 -12.96 -2.37 -1.23
CA GLN A 112 -13.10 -3.81 -1.40
C GLN A 112 -14.11 -4.48 -0.49
N ASN A 113 -14.50 -3.84 0.63
CA ASN A 113 -15.35 -4.42 1.65
C ASN A 113 -16.45 -3.46 2.10
N ALA A 114 -17.67 -3.94 2.14
CA ALA A 114 -18.84 -3.13 2.51
C ALA A 114 -19.07 -2.99 4.03
N GLY A 115 -18.19 -3.55 4.88
CA GLY A 115 -18.33 -3.56 6.33
C GLY A 115 -17.38 -2.59 7.04
N LEU A 116 -17.67 -2.33 8.33
CA LEU A 116 -16.77 -1.58 9.22
C LEU A 116 -15.55 -2.41 9.65
N PHE A 117 -15.66 -3.72 9.55
CA PHE A 117 -14.61 -4.67 9.89
C PHE A 117 -14.25 -5.53 8.68
N GLU A 118 -12.96 -5.76 8.49
CA GLU A 118 -12.45 -6.68 7.49
C GLU A 118 -11.33 -7.56 8.06
N GLY A 119 -11.28 -8.84 7.64
CA GLY A 119 -10.17 -9.73 7.92
C GLY A 119 -9.15 -9.68 6.79
N ARG A 120 -8.01 -9.04 6.98
CA ARG A 120 -6.91 -8.98 6.00
C ARG A 120 -5.98 -10.17 6.11
N VAL A 121 -5.71 -10.63 7.34
CA VAL A 121 -4.78 -11.74 7.59
C VAL A 121 -5.46 -12.85 8.38
N ALA A 122 -5.30 -14.08 7.90
CA ALA A 122 -5.61 -15.33 8.60
C ALA A 122 -4.63 -16.36 8.06
N ASP A 123 -3.43 -16.46 8.65
CA ASP A 123 -2.26 -17.09 8.06
C ASP A 123 -1.60 -18.08 9.04
N ILE A 124 -1.14 -19.21 8.54
CA ILE A 124 -0.26 -20.15 9.24
C ILE A 124 1.15 -19.90 8.73
N ILE A 125 2.09 -19.74 9.64
CA ILE A 125 3.50 -19.53 9.34
C ILE A 125 4.28 -20.72 9.88
N ILE A 126 5.07 -21.36 9.02
CA ILE A 126 5.94 -22.48 9.37
C ILE A 126 7.36 -22.08 8.95
N SER A 127 8.27 -21.99 9.91
CA SER A 127 9.64 -21.55 9.66
C SER A 127 10.68 -22.49 10.29
N GLY A 128 11.89 -22.45 9.74
CA GLY A 128 13.03 -23.25 10.17
C GLY A 128 14.25 -22.96 9.29
N ASP A 129 15.28 -23.77 9.37
CA ASP A 129 16.51 -23.62 8.56
C ASP A 129 16.23 -23.67 7.06
N PHE A 130 15.11 -24.26 6.65
CA PHE A 130 14.68 -24.31 5.25
C PHE A 130 14.06 -23.01 4.73
N GLY A 131 13.82 -22.03 5.57
CA GLY A 131 13.09 -20.80 5.24
C GLY A 131 11.70 -20.76 5.85
N THR A 132 10.74 -20.08 5.20
CA THR A 132 9.39 -19.85 5.73
C THR A 132 8.32 -20.20 4.70
N ILE A 133 7.33 -20.96 5.13
CA ILE A 133 6.10 -21.24 4.38
C ILE A 133 4.95 -20.49 5.06
N ASN A 134 4.19 -19.73 4.29
CA ASN A 134 2.92 -19.14 4.71
C ASN A 134 1.77 -19.82 3.99
N ALA A 135 0.72 -20.18 4.71
CA ALA A 135 -0.49 -20.78 4.13
C ALA A 135 -1.74 -20.19 4.78
N GLY A 136 -2.56 -19.50 4.00
CA GLY A 136 -3.76 -18.82 4.48
C GLY A 136 -4.06 -17.56 3.69
N LYS A 137 -4.76 -16.60 4.29
CA LYS A 137 -5.02 -15.29 3.72
C LYS A 137 -3.94 -14.30 4.19
N GLY A 138 -3.32 -13.59 3.26
CA GLY A 138 -2.34 -12.55 3.55
C GLY A 138 -1.98 -11.76 2.31
N PHE A 139 -1.08 -10.80 2.47
CA PHE A 139 -0.67 -9.90 1.39
C PHE A 139 0.09 -10.66 0.29
N GLY A 140 -0.15 -10.30 -0.98
CA GLY A 140 0.56 -10.86 -2.12
C GLY A 140 2.05 -10.48 -2.15
N ILE A 141 2.75 -10.93 -3.19
CA ILE A 141 4.22 -10.75 -3.32
C ILE A 141 4.55 -9.59 -4.26
N PHE A 142 3.82 -9.47 -5.37
CA PHE A 142 4.06 -8.46 -6.40
C PHE A 142 3.96 -7.04 -5.82
N ASN A 143 4.96 -6.18 -6.07
CA ASN A 143 5.06 -4.83 -5.50
C ASN A 143 5.05 -4.76 -3.94
N SER A 144 5.26 -5.88 -3.25
CA SER A 144 5.16 -5.92 -1.77
C SER A 144 6.25 -5.09 -1.07
N ILE A 145 7.41 -4.85 -1.71
CA ILE A 145 8.44 -3.94 -1.20
C ILE A 145 8.09 -2.49 -1.55
N SER A 146 7.59 -2.25 -2.76
CA SER A 146 7.23 -0.91 -3.25
C SER A 146 6.14 -0.24 -2.41
N ILE A 147 5.15 -1.00 -1.92
CA ILE A 147 4.06 -0.50 -1.07
C ILE A 147 4.52 -0.08 0.34
N GLY A 148 5.77 -0.35 0.69
CA GLY A 148 6.40 0.05 1.94
C GLY A 148 6.97 1.48 1.92
N ASP A 149 6.43 2.39 1.12
CA ASP A 149 6.79 3.81 1.13
C ASP A 149 6.45 4.48 2.47
N ASN A 150 7.28 5.43 2.91
CA ASN A 150 7.08 6.11 4.19
C ASN A 150 5.93 7.14 4.13
N GLY A 151 5.66 7.71 2.97
CA GLY A 151 4.64 8.73 2.78
C GLY A 151 3.25 8.18 3.02
N SER A 152 2.81 7.25 2.20
CA SER A 152 1.45 6.72 2.28
C SER A 152 1.31 5.53 3.24
N GLY A 153 2.39 4.75 3.48
CA GLY A 153 2.33 3.56 4.32
C GLY A 153 1.85 3.83 5.76
N MET A 154 2.18 4.98 6.33
CA MET A 154 1.67 5.46 7.62
C MET A 154 0.69 6.62 7.49
N GLY A 155 0.23 6.96 6.31
CA GLY A 155 -0.51 8.17 6.01
C GLY A 155 -1.81 7.92 5.27
N VAL A 156 -2.19 8.88 4.46
CA VAL A 156 -3.41 8.86 3.66
C VAL A 156 -3.10 8.56 2.19
N GLY A 157 -2.19 9.31 1.58
CA GLY A 157 -1.93 9.19 0.15
C GLY A 157 -3.16 9.49 -0.72
N ARG A 158 -3.26 8.85 -1.88
CA ARG A 158 -4.37 9.01 -2.82
C ARG A 158 -5.70 8.60 -2.18
N PHE A 159 -6.73 9.41 -2.38
CA PHE A 159 -8.11 9.11 -2.01
C PHE A 159 -9.05 9.54 -3.14
N GLY A 160 -10.29 9.11 -3.10
CA GLY A 160 -11.32 9.50 -4.08
C GLY A 160 -11.84 10.91 -3.87
N GLY A 161 -13.01 11.23 -4.46
CA GLY A 161 -13.67 12.52 -4.34
C GLY A 161 -14.06 12.92 -2.90
N PRO A 162 -14.82 14.01 -2.75
CA PRO A 162 -15.21 14.56 -1.43
C PRO A 162 -15.86 13.55 -0.50
N ASP A 163 -16.51 12.53 -1.07
CA ASP A 163 -17.18 11.45 -0.35
C ASP A 163 -16.38 10.13 -0.32
N ALA A 164 -15.04 10.25 -0.33
CA ALA A 164 -14.15 9.10 -0.35
C ALA A 164 -14.40 8.10 0.79
N ALA A 165 -14.05 6.84 0.51
CA ALA A 165 -14.03 5.78 1.51
C ALA A 165 -13.07 6.11 2.67
N ASP A 166 -13.30 5.49 3.81
CA ASP A 166 -12.49 5.66 5.01
C ASP A 166 -11.04 5.18 4.82
N ALA A 167 -10.87 4.00 4.25
CA ALA A 167 -9.57 3.50 3.82
C ALA A 167 -9.21 4.05 2.44
N THR A 168 -8.02 4.61 2.33
CA THR A 168 -7.53 5.25 1.12
C THR A 168 -6.67 4.32 0.27
N LEU A 169 -6.12 4.82 -0.81
CA LEU A 169 -5.33 4.03 -1.77
C LEU A 169 -3.81 4.15 -1.56
N GLY A 170 -3.36 5.07 -0.69
CA GLY A 170 -1.92 5.29 -0.55
C GLY A 170 -1.31 5.76 -1.87
N ARG A 171 -0.36 5.00 -2.43
CA ARG A 171 0.17 5.20 -3.79
C ARG A 171 -0.28 4.16 -4.79
N ILE A 172 -1.29 3.35 -4.44
CA ILE A 172 -1.90 2.44 -5.41
C ILE A 172 -2.44 3.27 -6.57
N GLY A 173 -2.00 2.97 -7.81
CA GLY A 173 -2.37 3.72 -9.00
C GLY A 173 -1.73 5.11 -9.13
N SER A 174 -0.72 5.40 -8.32
CA SER A 174 0.12 6.59 -8.43
C SER A 174 1.55 6.31 -7.92
N GLY A 175 2.03 5.09 -8.14
CA GLY A 175 3.36 4.67 -7.74
C GLY A 175 3.59 3.18 -7.71
N TYR A 176 2.58 2.37 -7.43
CA TYR A 176 2.67 0.91 -7.43
C TYR A 176 1.32 0.23 -7.66
N THR A 177 1.39 -1.06 -8.02
CA THR A 177 0.25 -1.96 -8.16
C THR A 177 -0.02 -2.68 -6.84
N TYR A 178 -1.29 -2.85 -6.49
CA TYR A 178 -1.71 -3.48 -5.23
C TYR A 178 -1.81 -5.00 -5.36
N ALA A 179 -0.96 -5.72 -4.62
CA ALA A 179 -0.97 -7.19 -4.61
C ALA A 179 -2.20 -7.80 -3.92
N ASN A 180 -2.91 -7.01 -3.09
CA ASN A 180 -4.10 -7.40 -2.33
C ASN A 180 -3.85 -8.49 -1.26
N PHE A 181 -4.85 -8.70 -0.39
CA PHE A 181 -4.88 -9.75 0.63
C PHE A 181 -5.73 -10.93 0.13
N ASN A 182 -5.07 -11.98 -0.31
CA ASN A 182 -5.69 -13.14 -0.92
C ASN A 182 -5.33 -14.44 -0.19
N PRO A 183 -6.18 -15.48 -0.27
CA PRO A 183 -5.77 -16.84 0.07
C PRO A 183 -4.55 -17.24 -0.77
N ARG A 184 -3.51 -17.74 -0.11
CA ARG A 184 -2.22 -18.03 -0.75
C ARG A 184 -1.44 -19.11 -0.03
N VAL A 185 -0.51 -19.72 -0.76
CA VAL A 185 0.62 -20.46 -0.21
C VAL A 185 1.89 -19.84 -0.77
N THR A 186 2.78 -19.39 0.11
CA THR A 186 4.05 -18.78 -0.30
C THR A 186 5.22 -19.45 0.41
N TYR A 187 6.37 -19.44 -0.26
CA TYR A 187 7.66 -19.84 0.31
C TYR A 187 8.65 -18.69 0.20
N THR A 188 9.38 -18.45 1.28
CA THR A 188 10.50 -17.51 1.35
C THR A 188 11.76 -18.27 1.74
N THR A 189 12.85 -18.10 1.01
CA THR A 189 14.16 -18.71 1.35
C THR A 189 14.66 -18.18 2.69
N PRO A 190 15.58 -18.88 3.36
CA PRO A 190 16.43 -18.26 4.37
C PRO A 190 17.16 -17.05 3.77
N ASP A 191 17.67 -16.18 4.65
CA ASP A 191 18.63 -15.17 4.24
C ASP A 191 19.95 -15.85 3.82
N LEU A 192 20.34 -15.64 2.58
CA LEU A 192 21.54 -16.20 1.97
C LEU A 192 22.66 -15.13 1.83
N GLY A 193 22.94 -14.44 2.91
CA GLY A 193 23.94 -13.37 2.94
C GLY A 193 23.45 -12.09 2.29
N GLY A 194 22.24 -11.67 2.67
CA GLY A 194 21.53 -10.51 2.16
C GLY A 194 20.58 -10.81 0.99
N PHE A 195 20.67 -12.01 0.38
CA PHE A 195 19.77 -12.43 -0.69
C PHE A 195 18.58 -13.22 -0.14
N THR A 196 17.36 -12.84 -0.54
CA THR A 196 16.14 -13.61 -0.31
C THR A 196 15.35 -13.75 -1.60
N ALA A 197 14.63 -14.86 -1.71
CA ALA A 197 13.67 -15.12 -2.78
C ALA A 197 12.33 -15.55 -2.20
N LYS A 198 11.24 -15.09 -2.80
CA LYS A 198 9.88 -15.44 -2.44
C LYS A 198 9.12 -15.89 -3.67
N VAL A 199 8.34 -16.96 -3.54
CA VAL A 199 7.43 -17.44 -4.59
C VAL A 199 6.09 -17.78 -3.97
N GLY A 200 5.02 -17.69 -4.74
CA GLY A 200 3.67 -17.97 -4.24
C GLY A 200 2.67 -18.40 -5.29
N LEU A 201 1.76 -19.23 -4.83
CA LEU A 201 0.50 -19.53 -5.49
C LEU A 201 -0.59 -18.78 -4.76
N ILE A 202 -1.24 -17.85 -5.46
CA ILE A 202 -2.23 -16.94 -4.90
C ILE A 202 -3.57 -17.22 -5.57
N ASN A 203 -4.64 -17.15 -4.79
CA ASN A 203 -5.99 -17.27 -5.33
C ASN A 203 -6.18 -16.19 -6.41
N PRO A 204 -6.68 -16.55 -7.61
CA PRO A 204 -6.79 -15.62 -8.72
C PRO A 204 -7.79 -14.52 -8.42
N GLU A 205 -7.48 -13.31 -8.85
CA GLU A 205 -8.44 -12.21 -8.91
C GLU A 205 -9.40 -12.42 -10.07
N LYS A 206 -10.69 -12.22 -9.80
CA LYS A 206 -11.73 -12.30 -10.81
C LYS A 206 -12.06 -10.91 -11.33
N PRO A 207 -11.77 -10.59 -12.62
CA PRO A 207 -12.10 -9.30 -13.19
C PRO A 207 -13.60 -8.99 -13.06
N GLY A 208 -13.94 -7.77 -12.63
CA GLY A 208 -15.33 -7.39 -12.38
C GLY A 208 -15.93 -8.01 -11.11
N GLY A 209 -15.12 -8.66 -10.27
CA GLY A 209 -15.52 -9.21 -8.98
C GLY A 209 -16.22 -10.57 -9.06
N PRO A 210 -16.70 -11.09 -7.92
CA PRO A 210 -17.24 -12.45 -7.81
C PRO A 210 -18.46 -12.76 -8.70
N SER A 211 -19.24 -11.72 -9.05
CA SER A 211 -20.44 -11.84 -9.88
C SER A 211 -20.17 -11.79 -11.38
N SER A 212 -18.93 -11.55 -11.78
CA SER A 212 -18.52 -11.52 -13.20
C SER A 212 -18.65 -12.93 -13.81
N ASN A 213 -18.98 -12.98 -15.09
CA ASN A 213 -19.00 -14.20 -15.91
C ASN A 213 -17.64 -14.55 -16.53
N LEU A 214 -16.58 -13.84 -16.15
CA LEU A 214 -15.21 -14.18 -16.54
C LEU A 214 -14.71 -15.35 -15.69
N GLU A 215 -13.93 -16.24 -16.27
CA GLU A 215 -13.39 -17.42 -15.62
C GLU A 215 -11.89 -17.26 -15.35
N THR A 216 -11.46 -17.79 -14.20
CA THR A 216 -10.05 -17.84 -13.81
C THR A 216 -9.68 -19.32 -13.61
N ALA A 217 -9.07 -19.93 -14.62
CA ALA A 217 -8.85 -21.37 -14.66
C ALA A 217 -7.65 -21.86 -13.82
N GLY A 218 -6.81 -20.96 -13.33
CA GLY A 218 -5.60 -21.32 -12.58
C GLY A 218 -5.25 -20.31 -11.50
N PRO A 219 -4.29 -20.63 -10.63
CA PRO A 219 -3.82 -19.71 -9.63
C PRO A 219 -3.07 -18.53 -10.26
N ARG A 220 -2.97 -17.43 -9.53
CA ARG A 220 -2.00 -16.37 -9.79
C ARG A 220 -0.64 -16.81 -9.26
N PHE A 221 0.36 -16.74 -10.09
CA PHE A 221 1.76 -16.96 -9.71
C PHE A 221 2.41 -15.62 -9.42
N GLU A 222 3.10 -15.52 -8.30
CA GLU A 222 3.92 -14.36 -7.97
C GLU A 222 5.29 -14.79 -7.48
N GLY A 223 6.29 -13.96 -7.76
CA GLY A 223 7.65 -14.16 -7.26
C GLY A 223 8.39 -12.87 -7.12
N GLN A 224 9.36 -12.84 -6.20
CA GLN A 224 10.23 -11.71 -5.94
C GLN A 224 11.58 -12.20 -5.47
N ILE A 225 12.62 -11.52 -5.87
CA ILE A 225 13.96 -11.60 -5.31
C ILE A 225 14.35 -10.25 -4.76
N ASP A 226 15.08 -10.23 -3.66
CA ASP A 226 15.69 -9.02 -3.16
C ASP A 226 17.08 -9.28 -2.60
N TYR A 227 17.94 -8.25 -2.66
CA TYR A 227 19.27 -8.27 -2.12
C TYR A 227 19.54 -7.01 -1.30
N VAL A 228 20.02 -7.19 -0.09
CA VAL A 228 20.42 -6.11 0.82
C VAL A 228 21.95 -6.09 0.90
N PHE A 229 22.54 -5.05 0.34
CA PHE A 229 23.98 -4.77 0.43
C PHE A 229 24.25 -3.98 1.71
N ASP A 230 25.11 -4.51 2.57
CA ASP A 230 25.61 -3.78 3.73
C ASP A 230 26.69 -2.78 3.25
N LEU A 231 26.50 -1.50 3.57
CA LEU A 231 27.42 -0.41 3.26
C LEU A 231 28.21 0.06 4.49
N GLY A 232 28.09 -0.63 5.62
CA GLY A 232 28.70 -0.27 6.91
C GLY A 232 27.89 0.78 7.68
N GLU A 233 27.77 2.01 7.20
CA GLU A 233 26.95 3.07 7.81
C GLU A 233 25.54 3.14 7.21
N GLY A 234 25.12 2.12 6.48
CA GLY A 234 23.82 2.07 5.81
C GLY A 234 23.63 0.80 5.02
N SER A 235 22.62 0.76 4.19
CA SER A 235 22.31 -0.36 3.30
C SER A 235 21.75 0.10 1.96
N LEU A 236 21.94 -0.73 0.94
CA LEU A 236 21.26 -0.62 -0.35
C LEU A 236 20.48 -1.91 -0.58
N GLN A 237 19.16 -1.79 -0.62
CA GLN A 237 18.26 -2.88 -1.03
C GLN A 237 17.92 -2.73 -2.51
N ALA A 238 17.99 -3.82 -3.26
CA ALA A 238 17.54 -3.91 -4.65
C ALA A 238 16.58 -5.09 -4.78
N TRP A 239 15.49 -4.95 -5.51
CA TRP A 239 14.52 -6.01 -5.73
C TRP A 239 14.05 -6.08 -7.17
N ALA A 240 13.54 -7.25 -7.55
CA ALA A 240 12.78 -7.48 -8.76
C ALA A 240 11.72 -8.55 -8.52
N GLY A 241 10.55 -8.37 -9.08
CA GLY A 241 9.42 -9.26 -8.92
C GLY A 241 8.61 -9.44 -10.21
N GLY A 242 7.63 -10.33 -10.14
CA GLY A 242 6.71 -10.54 -11.25
C GLY A 242 5.45 -11.28 -10.83
N LEU A 243 4.43 -11.15 -11.66
CA LEU A 243 3.16 -11.86 -11.53
C LEU A 243 2.66 -12.39 -12.87
N TYR A 244 1.84 -13.45 -12.81
CA TYR A 244 1.11 -13.98 -13.95
C TYR A 244 -0.18 -14.67 -13.51
N GLN A 245 -1.29 -14.36 -14.20
CA GLN A 245 -2.59 -15.01 -14.01
C GLN A 245 -3.34 -15.05 -15.34
N ASN A 246 -3.84 -16.24 -15.74
CA ASN A 246 -4.68 -16.38 -16.91
C ASN A 246 -6.16 -16.09 -16.60
N VAL A 247 -6.86 -15.48 -17.55
CA VAL A 247 -8.30 -15.19 -17.49
C VAL A 247 -8.94 -15.64 -18.81
N SER A 248 -10.01 -16.42 -18.71
CA SER A 248 -10.78 -16.91 -19.85
C SER A 248 -12.14 -16.21 -19.91
N VAL A 249 -12.53 -15.81 -21.10
CA VAL A 249 -13.81 -15.17 -21.40
C VAL A 249 -14.63 -16.08 -22.28
N ALA A 250 -15.77 -16.53 -21.79
CA ALA A 250 -16.63 -17.48 -22.51
C ALA A 250 -17.43 -16.83 -23.64
N ASN A 251 -17.68 -15.52 -23.59
CA ASN A 251 -18.46 -14.82 -24.61
C ASN A 251 -18.13 -13.30 -24.64
N PRO A 252 -17.43 -12.79 -25.65
CA PRO A 252 -16.80 -13.54 -26.76
C PRO A 252 -15.74 -14.52 -26.28
N ASP A 253 -15.46 -15.56 -27.05
CA ASP A 253 -14.46 -16.59 -26.72
C ASP A 253 -13.05 -16.03 -26.95
N PHE A 254 -12.35 -15.63 -25.89
CA PHE A 254 -10.96 -15.22 -25.91
C PHE A 254 -10.33 -15.33 -24.52
N ASP A 255 -9.01 -15.43 -24.48
CA ASP A 255 -8.22 -15.45 -23.26
C ASP A 255 -7.32 -14.20 -23.19
N PHE A 256 -7.08 -13.72 -21.96
CA PHE A 256 -6.07 -12.72 -21.68
C PHE A 256 -5.35 -13.03 -20.36
N ASN A 257 -4.36 -12.26 -20.00
CA ASN A 257 -3.67 -12.48 -18.73
C ASN A 257 -3.41 -11.16 -18.01
N PHE A 258 -3.46 -11.23 -16.67
CA PHE A 258 -2.78 -10.26 -15.83
C PHE A 258 -1.33 -10.70 -15.73
N SER A 259 -0.42 -9.84 -16.14
CA SER A 259 1.01 -10.09 -15.97
C SER A 259 1.75 -8.80 -15.72
N GLY A 260 2.93 -8.90 -15.12
CA GLY A 260 3.75 -7.73 -14.87
C GLY A 260 5.08 -8.08 -14.22
N TRP A 261 5.94 -7.09 -14.20
CA TRP A 261 7.20 -7.12 -13.46
C TRP A 261 7.41 -5.82 -12.71
N ASP A 262 8.14 -5.89 -11.62
CA ASP A 262 8.53 -4.72 -10.82
C ASP A 262 10.00 -4.76 -10.44
N THR A 263 10.55 -3.60 -10.16
CA THR A 263 11.91 -3.45 -9.64
C THR A 263 12.03 -2.17 -8.82
N GLY A 264 13.03 -2.11 -7.96
CA GLY A 264 13.33 -0.88 -7.25
C GLY A 264 14.62 -0.94 -6.45
N LEU A 265 14.95 0.22 -5.91
CA LEU A 265 16.12 0.47 -5.07
C LEU A 265 15.71 1.28 -3.83
N LYS A 266 16.27 0.90 -2.68
CA LYS A 266 16.16 1.66 -1.43
C LYS A 266 17.54 1.83 -0.81
N LEU A 267 18.04 3.06 -0.82
CA LEU A 267 19.29 3.45 -0.15
C LEU A 267 18.95 4.01 1.22
N SER A 268 19.49 3.41 2.27
CA SER A 268 19.36 3.89 3.66
C SER A 268 20.75 4.23 4.19
N LEU A 269 20.96 5.48 4.53
CA LEU A 269 22.16 6.01 5.18
C LEU A 269 21.75 6.62 6.53
N THR A 270 22.72 7.09 7.34
CA THR A 270 22.40 7.71 8.63
C THR A 270 21.35 8.82 8.49
N GLY A 271 20.10 8.52 8.88
CA GLY A 271 18.94 9.40 8.81
C GLY A 271 18.32 9.56 7.42
N LEU A 272 19.06 9.42 6.32
CA LEU A 272 18.55 9.57 4.94
C LEU A 272 18.06 8.24 4.39
N THR A 273 16.85 8.23 3.82
CA THR A 273 16.38 7.12 2.98
C THR A 273 15.90 7.66 1.63
N LEU A 274 16.40 7.04 0.55
CA LEU A 274 15.96 7.30 -0.82
C LEU A 274 15.36 6.01 -1.38
N THR A 275 14.15 6.08 -1.93
CA THR A 275 13.47 4.93 -2.54
C THR A 275 13.04 5.29 -3.96
N GLY A 276 13.20 4.34 -4.88
CA GLY A 276 12.65 4.41 -6.22
C GLY A 276 12.09 3.05 -6.61
N SER A 277 10.92 3.02 -7.22
CA SER A 277 10.23 1.82 -7.69
C SER A 277 9.65 2.05 -9.07
N TYR A 278 9.61 0.99 -9.86
CA TYR A 278 9.04 0.97 -11.20
C TYR A 278 8.40 -0.38 -11.48
N SER A 279 7.25 -0.39 -12.14
CA SER A 279 6.60 -1.61 -12.61
C SER A 279 5.87 -1.39 -13.93
N GLU A 280 5.86 -2.44 -14.76
CA GLU A 280 5.03 -2.53 -15.96
C GLU A 280 4.10 -3.72 -15.85
N THR A 281 2.88 -3.54 -16.35
CA THR A 281 1.81 -4.53 -16.25
C THR A 281 1.02 -4.63 -17.56
N LYS A 282 0.47 -5.80 -17.81
CA LYS A 282 -0.55 -6.04 -18.83
C LYS A 282 -1.88 -6.31 -18.16
N SER A 283 -2.93 -5.73 -18.71
CA SER A 283 -4.31 -5.84 -18.23
C SER A 283 -4.54 -5.31 -16.81
N ILE A 284 -3.57 -4.53 -16.29
CA ILE A 284 -3.66 -3.81 -15.00
C ILE A 284 -3.34 -2.35 -15.31
N GLY A 285 -4.35 -1.49 -15.24
CA GLY A 285 -4.24 -0.10 -15.71
C GLY A 285 -3.70 0.89 -14.65
N ALA A 286 -3.92 2.17 -14.95
CA ALA A 286 -3.49 3.31 -14.13
C ALA A 286 -3.97 3.26 -12.67
N ASP A 287 -5.07 2.57 -12.38
CA ASP A 287 -5.56 2.41 -11.01
C ASP A 287 -4.70 1.50 -10.13
N GLY A 288 -3.80 0.70 -10.73
CA GLY A 288 -2.92 -0.21 -10.00
C GLY A 288 -3.65 -1.32 -9.23
N LEU A 289 -4.88 -1.67 -9.61
CA LEU A 289 -5.71 -2.67 -8.96
C LEU A 289 -5.92 -3.88 -9.88
N ILE A 290 -5.51 -5.06 -9.43
CA ILE A 290 -5.69 -6.30 -10.19
C ILE A 290 -7.18 -6.67 -10.18
N GLY A 291 -7.78 -6.83 -11.35
CA GLY A 291 -9.19 -7.24 -11.49
C GLY A 291 -10.24 -6.16 -11.20
N ILE A 292 -9.82 -4.95 -10.85
CA ILE A 292 -10.69 -3.81 -10.56
C ILE A 292 -10.29 -2.63 -11.41
N ASN A 293 -11.25 -2.02 -12.12
CA ASN A 293 -11.04 -0.78 -12.85
C ASN A 293 -11.94 0.31 -12.25
N ILE A 294 -11.35 1.23 -11.49
CA ILE A 294 -12.05 2.35 -10.84
C ILE A 294 -12.27 3.49 -11.85
N SER A 295 -11.35 3.68 -12.79
CA SER A 295 -11.39 4.77 -13.77
C SER A 295 -12.49 4.63 -14.82
N GLY A 296 -13.33 3.60 -14.69
CA GLY A 296 -14.48 3.34 -15.55
C GLY A 296 -14.12 2.49 -16.77
N GLY A 297 -14.83 1.41 -16.92
CA GLY A 297 -14.67 0.46 -18.02
C GLY A 297 -15.24 -0.89 -17.58
N SER A 298 -15.57 -1.73 -18.54
CA SER A 298 -15.98 -3.09 -18.25
C SER A 298 -14.76 -3.93 -17.86
N ALA A 299 -14.99 -5.10 -17.26
CA ALA A 299 -13.93 -6.06 -17.00
C ALA A 299 -13.20 -6.50 -18.30
N LEU A 300 -13.83 -6.30 -19.46
CA LEU A 300 -13.26 -6.60 -20.78
C LEU A 300 -12.33 -5.48 -21.28
N ASP A 301 -12.54 -4.24 -20.83
CA ASP A 301 -11.65 -3.13 -21.15
C ASP A 301 -10.24 -3.35 -20.57
N GLN A 302 -10.14 -4.12 -19.48
CA GLN A 302 -8.85 -4.47 -18.89
C GLN A 302 -7.96 -5.33 -19.78
N ALA A 303 -8.54 -6.13 -20.69
CA ALA A 303 -7.76 -7.00 -21.58
C ALA A 303 -6.82 -6.22 -22.53
N ASP A 304 -7.13 -4.96 -22.80
CA ASP A 304 -6.48 -4.14 -23.85
C ASP A 304 -5.64 -2.98 -23.27
N ILE A 305 -5.31 -3.00 -21.98
CA ILE A 305 -4.52 -1.93 -21.36
C ILE A 305 -3.16 -2.45 -20.94
N ASP A 306 -2.13 -1.64 -21.16
CA ASP A 306 -0.81 -1.78 -20.57
C ASP A 306 -0.65 -0.70 -19.49
N GLY A 307 -0.15 -1.06 -18.33
CA GLY A 307 0.01 -0.13 -17.21
C GLY A 307 1.45 0.07 -16.81
N THR A 308 1.76 1.28 -16.36
CA THR A 308 3.06 1.63 -15.78
C THR A 308 2.84 2.32 -14.44
N GLN A 309 3.62 1.94 -13.44
CA GLN A 309 3.60 2.58 -12.12
C GLN A 309 5.04 2.89 -11.71
N TRP A 310 5.29 4.08 -11.19
CA TRP A 310 6.58 4.41 -10.61
C TRP A 310 6.46 5.49 -9.54
N TYR A 311 7.36 5.47 -8.58
CA TYR A 311 7.52 6.56 -7.63
C TYR A 311 8.97 6.72 -7.20
N THR A 312 9.25 7.88 -6.65
CA THR A 312 10.49 8.20 -5.93
C THR A 312 10.15 8.90 -4.62
N GLU A 313 10.89 8.57 -3.58
CA GLU A 313 10.70 9.12 -2.23
C GLU A 313 12.04 9.42 -1.59
N ALA A 314 12.11 10.56 -0.89
CA ALA A 314 13.24 10.91 -0.04
C ALA A 314 12.73 11.24 1.36
N THR A 315 13.34 10.65 2.39
CA THR A 315 13.06 10.96 3.80
C THR A 315 14.33 11.21 4.57
N TYR A 316 14.24 12.05 5.60
CA TYR A 316 15.30 12.23 6.58
C TYR A 316 14.73 12.17 7.99
N ASP A 317 15.28 11.26 8.78
CA ASP A 317 14.96 11.09 10.20
C ASP A 317 15.97 11.87 11.06
N PHE A 318 15.48 12.84 11.81
CA PHE A 318 16.24 13.66 12.75
C PHE A 318 16.28 13.05 14.17
N GLY A 319 15.83 11.82 14.34
CA GLY A 319 15.73 11.14 15.62
C GLY A 319 14.39 11.41 16.32
N GLY A 320 13.28 10.86 15.77
CA GLY A 320 11.91 11.05 16.26
C GLY A 320 11.10 12.14 15.56
N PHE A 321 11.72 12.89 14.65
CA PHE A 321 11.08 13.75 13.68
C PHE A 321 11.55 13.34 12.28
N LEU A 322 10.67 12.76 11.49
CA LEU A 322 10.93 12.40 10.11
C LEU A 322 10.26 13.41 9.19
N LEU A 323 11.00 13.88 8.20
CA LEU A 323 10.50 14.72 7.12
C LEU A 323 10.70 13.98 5.80
N GLY A 324 9.72 14.03 4.91
CA GLY A 324 9.79 13.38 3.62
C GLY A 324 9.04 14.10 2.52
N ALA A 325 9.42 13.76 1.30
CA ALA A 325 8.72 14.14 0.08
C ALA A 325 8.76 12.98 -0.91
N SER A 326 7.69 12.83 -1.69
CA SER A 326 7.61 11.79 -2.70
C SER A 326 6.72 12.23 -3.86
N TYR A 327 7.08 11.73 -5.06
CA TYR A 327 6.31 11.89 -6.28
C TYR A 327 6.17 10.54 -6.97
N GLY A 328 5.02 10.27 -7.54
CA GLY A 328 4.79 9.05 -8.30
C GLY A 328 3.63 9.20 -9.28
N GLU A 329 3.64 8.31 -10.25
CA GLU A 329 2.73 8.27 -11.38
C GLU A 329 2.24 6.85 -11.62
N GLY A 330 0.97 6.74 -12.03
CA GLY A 330 0.39 5.55 -12.58
C GLY A 330 -0.27 5.86 -13.91
N SER A 331 0.15 5.21 -14.98
CA SER A 331 -0.39 5.42 -16.32
C SER A 331 -0.92 4.13 -16.93
N GLN A 332 -1.81 4.27 -17.89
CA GLN A 332 -2.24 3.20 -18.78
C GLN A 332 -2.29 3.70 -20.21
N ASP A 333 -1.85 2.84 -21.11
CA ASP A 333 -2.02 2.98 -22.55
C ASP A 333 -3.10 2.02 -23.03
N ALA A 334 -4.07 2.55 -23.77
CA ALA A 334 -5.14 1.74 -24.35
C ALA A 334 -4.68 1.15 -25.68
N ASN A 335 -4.63 -0.17 -25.75
CA ASN A 335 -4.41 -0.88 -27.00
C ASN A 335 -5.72 -0.94 -27.80
N SER A 336 -5.80 -0.35 -28.98
CA SER A 336 -7.01 -0.18 -29.79
C SER A 336 -7.57 -1.46 -30.40
N THR A 337 -7.42 -2.61 -29.76
CA THR A 337 -7.94 -3.90 -30.23
C THR A 337 -9.34 -4.14 -29.67
N ALA A 338 -10.31 -3.70 -30.38
CA ALA A 338 -11.66 -4.24 -30.58
C ALA A 338 -12.53 -4.78 -29.41
N VAL A 339 -12.06 -4.93 -28.17
CA VAL A 339 -12.83 -5.58 -27.09
C VAL A 339 -13.31 -4.60 -26.03
N GLY A 340 -12.64 -3.47 -25.87
CA GLY A 340 -12.94 -2.46 -24.87
C GLY A 340 -12.93 -1.03 -25.37
N SER A 341 -13.35 -0.11 -24.53
CA SER A 341 -13.35 1.34 -24.77
C SER A 341 -12.46 2.09 -23.76
N ALA A 342 -11.46 1.41 -23.17
CA ALA A 342 -10.52 2.06 -22.29
C ALA A 342 -9.75 3.17 -23.04
N GLY A 343 -9.51 4.29 -22.40
CA GLY A 343 -8.67 5.38 -22.87
C GLY A 343 -7.31 5.38 -22.17
N ASP A 344 -6.39 6.18 -22.70
CA ASP A 344 -5.17 6.52 -21.98
C ASP A 344 -5.53 7.30 -20.71
N VAL A 345 -4.86 7.01 -19.62
CA VAL A 345 -5.08 7.68 -18.33
C VAL A 345 -3.75 7.81 -17.62
N THR A 346 -3.51 8.99 -17.05
CA THR A 346 -2.38 9.26 -16.17
C THR A 346 -2.88 9.78 -14.83
N ASN A 347 -2.36 9.22 -13.74
CA ASN A 347 -2.57 9.65 -12.37
C ASN A 347 -1.24 10.08 -11.77
N GLU A 348 -1.17 11.23 -11.11
CA GLU A 348 0.03 11.75 -10.47
C GLU A 348 -0.25 12.07 -9.01
N LEU A 349 0.68 11.79 -8.11
CA LEU A 349 0.60 12.16 -6.70
C LEU A 349 1.92 12.74 -6.21
N LEU A 350 1.89 14.02 -5.84
CA LEU A 350 2.97 14.70 -5.12
C LEU A 350 2.60 14.79 -3.64
N MET A 351 3.51 14.39 -2.77
CA MET A 351 3.34 14.44 -1.31
C MET A 351 4.55 15.07 -0.63
N GLY A 352 4.29 15.94 0.37
CA GLY A 352 5.23 16.30 1.42
C GLY A 352 4.66 15.85 2.75
N PHE A 353 5.46 15.28 3.65
CA PHE A 353 4.95 14.74 4.90
C PHE A 353 5.94 14.85 6.05
N ALA A 354 5.42 14.88 7.28
CA ALA A 354 6.20 14.81 8.51
C ALA A 354 5.59 13.81 9.48
N ARG A 355 6.45 13.14 10.25
CA ARG A 355 6.09 12.19 11.32
C ARG A 355 6.80 12.62 12.59
N ILE A 356 6.07 12.77 13.69
CA ILE A 356 6.58 13.27 14.96
C ILE A 356 6.24 12.24 16.02
N SER A 357 7.24 11.49 16.47
CA SER A 357 7.10 10.54 17.56
C SER A 357 7.05 11.27 18.90
N VAL A 358 5.87 11.33 19.52
CA VAL A 358 5.67 12.01 20.82
C VAL A 358 5.99 11.09 21.98
N THR A 359 5.64 9.82 21.83
CA THR A 359 6.03 8.72 22.71
C THR A 359 6.35 7.50 21.86
N ASN A 360 6.80 6.41 22.48
CA ASN A 360 7.00 5.13 21.76
C ASN A 360 5.71 4.62 21.07
N ASN A 361 4.55 5.07 21.53
CA ASN A 361 3.25 4.59 21.09
C ASN A 361 2.43 5.63 20.34
N LEU A 362 2.78 6.92 20.42
CA LEU A 362 1.99 8.00 19.85
C LEU A 362 2.81 8.78 18.83
N THR A 363 2.31 8.81 17.61
CA THR A 363 2.88 9.57 16.49
C THR A 363 1.87 10.60 15.99
N PHE A 364 2.28 11.84 15.82
CA PHE A 364 1.56 12.85 15.03
C PHE A 364 2.08 12.90 13.60
N MET A 365 1.17 13.15 12.66
CA MET A 365 1.43 13.11 11.24
C MET A 365 0.88 14.35 10.55
N LEU A 366 1.64 14.87 9.60
CA LEU A 366 1.25 15.99 8.75
C LEU A 366 1.49 15.57 7.31
N GLU A 367 0.55 15.88 6.42
CA GLU A 367 0.70 15.68 4.98
C GLU A 367 0.16 16.88 4.22
N ALA A 368 0.85 17.22 3.14
CA ALA A 368 0.38 18.13 2.11
C ALA A 368 0.51 17.39 0.79
N GLN A 369 -0.55 17.30 0.00
CA GLN A 369 -0.54 16.56 -1.24
C GLN A 369 -1.33 17.23 -2.35
N SER A 370 -0.91 16.95 -3.58
CA SER A 370 -1.58 17.33 -4.81
C SER A 370 -1.72 16.08 -5.67
N TYR A 371 -2.92 15.79 -6.09
CA TYR A 371 -3.26 14.69 -6.99
C TYR A 371 -3.86 15.25 -8.27
N SER A 372 -3.42 14.73 -9.42
CA SER A 372 -4.01 14.97 -10.72
C SER A 372 -4.35 13.65 -11.41
N SER A 373 -5.38 13.67 -12.24
CA SER A 373 -5.82 12.50 -13.02
C SER A 373 -6.54 12.94 -14.27
N GLU A 374 -6.32 12.22 -15.36
CA GLU A 374 -7.08 12.42 -16.61
C GLU A 374 -8.47 11.77 -16.58
N ALA A 375 -8.71 10.86 -15.61
CA ALA A 375 -9.97 10.14 -15.47
C ALA A 375 -10.86 10.63 -14.32
N GLN A 376 -10.30 11.38 -13.37
CA GLN A 376 -10.98 11.80 -12.15
C GLN A 376 -10.62 13.26 -11.81
N ALA A 377 -11.46 13.92 -11.03
CA ALA A 377 -11.14 15.25 -10.52
C ALA A 377 -9.86 15.23 -9.68
N GLY A 378 -8.96 16.16 -9.98
CA GLY A 378 -7.78 16.43 -9.17
C GLY A 378 -8.15 17.02 -7.81
N TYR A 379 -7.18 17.08 -6.90
CA TYR A 379 -7.36 17.76 -5.62
C TYR A 379 -6.04 18.22 -5.01
N SER A 380 -6.15 19.19 -4.10
CA SER A 380 -5.10 19.55 -3.15
C SER A 380 -5.59 19.28 -1.73
N ALA A 381 -4.77 18.68 -0.88
CA ALA A 381 -5.17 18.35 0.48
C ALA A 381 -4.08 18.72 1.51
N PHE A 382 -4.57 19.07 2.71
CA PHE A 382 -3.77 19.16 3.91
C PHE A 382 -4.37 18.25 4.98
N ILE A 383 -3.53 17.39 5.57
CA ILE A 383 -3.97 16.30 6.42
C ILE A 383 -3.22 16.36 7.74
N LEU A 384 -3.98 16.30 8.82
CA LEU A 384 -3.49 16.17 10.18
C LEU A 384 -3.82 14.77 10.68
N GLY A 385 -2.82 14.03 11.14
CA GLY A 385 -3.01 12.66 11.61
C GLY A 385 -2.44 12.41 13.00
N THR A 386 -2.96 11.39 13.62
CA THR A 386 -2.40 10.78 14.82
C THR A 386 -2.57 9.27 14.76
N GLN A 387 -1.62 8.55 15.30
CA GLN A 387 -1.68 7.10 15.42
C GLN A 387 -1.18 6.68 16.78
N ILE A 388 -1.92 5.78 17.41
CA ILE A 388 -1.43 5.01 18.56
C ILE A 388 -1.10 3.59 18.09
N THR A 389 0.02 3.04 18.57
CA THR A 389 0.42 1.63 18.40
C THR A 389 0.52 0.93 19.75
N PHE A 390 0.19 -0.34 19.82
CA PHE A 390 0.27 -1.16 21.04
C PHE A 390 0.55 -2.62 20.74
#